data_257a2d443ad27360fcdabb6998791563
#
_entry.id   257a2d443ad27360fcdabb6998791563
#
_cell.length_a   1.000
_cell.length_b   1.000
_cell.length_c   1.000
_cell.angle_alpha   90.00
_cell.angle_beta   90.00
_cell.angle_gamma   90.00
#
_symmetry.space_group_name_H-M   'P 1'
#
loop_
_entity.id
_entity.type
_entity.pdbx_description
1 polymer ?
#
loop_
_entity_poly.entity_id
_entity_poly.type
_entity_poly.pdbx_seq_one_letter_code
_entity_poly.pdbx_strand_id
1 'polypeptide(L)'
;CWSLVGSEMCIRDRVMAANTTEGIIGAGTLLSKEDVYAAKRAGASFGVSPGVTDQILNACAEVKLPLLPGAATPSEVMNLLSKGYSVQKFFPAQSNGGIAALKSILGPMPDVSFCPTGGVTSTNALDYLSLENVVCVGGSWVAPKDKIKAADWQAITKLAHHASALSKHSDA
;
A
#
# COMPACT_ATOMS: atom_id res chain seq x y z
N CYS A 1 11.18 1.40 7.19
CA CYS A 1 10.05 0.48 7.22
C CYS A 1 8.76 1.27 7.06
N TRP A 2 7.95 0.94 6.06
CA TRP A 2 6.68 1.62 5.76
C TRP A 2 5.57 0.92 6.53
N SER A 3 4.87 1.61 7.42
CA SER A 3 3.73 1.06 8.15
C SER A 3 2.42 1.66 7.65
N LEU A 4 1.49 0.82 7.26
CA LEU A 4 0.13 1.18 6.83
C LEU A 4 -0.86 0.86 7.95
N VAL A 5 -1.65 1.84 8.33
CA VAL A 5 -2.68 1.70 9.34
C VAL A 5 -4.05 1.61 8.64
N GLY A 6 -4.74 0.49 8.81
CA GLY A 6 -6.02 0.19 8.11
C GLY A 6 -7.28 0.69 8.82
N SER A 7 -8.41 0.50 8.20
CA SER A 7 -9.68 1.23 8.13
C SER A 7 -10.67 1.28 9.30
N GLU A 8 -10.38 0.88 10.53
CA GLU A 8 -11.44 0.77 11.55
C GLU A 8 -11.28 1.64 12.81
N MET A 9 -10.29 2.51 12.83
CA MET A 9 -10.10 3.51 13.89
C MET A 9 -9.88 4.88 13.22
N CYS A 10 -10.22 5.96 13.89
CA CYS A 10 -10.03 7.30 13.33
C CYS A 10 -8.57 7.46 12.83
N ILE A 11 -8.39 7.82 11.56
CA ILE A 11 -7.06 8.02 10.92
C ILE A 11 -6.17 8.88 11.82
N ARG A 12 -6.73 9.89 12.44
CA ARG A 12 -6.05 10.82 13.34
C ARG A 12 -5.39 10.11 14.52
N ASP A 13 -6.13 9.24 15.23
CA ASP A 13 -5.66 8.64 16.48
C ASP A 13 -4.54 7.64 16.21
N ARG A 14 -4.56 7.00 15.07
CA ARG A 14 -3.55 6.01 14.65
C ARG A 14 -2.26 6.65 14.21
N VAL A 15 -2.31 7.70 13.39
CA VAL A 15 -1.11 8.40 12.95
C VAL A 15 -0.46 9.14 14.12
N MET A 16 -1.26 9.70 15.04
CA MET A 16 -0.72 10.31 16.26
C MET A 16 -0.04 9.30 17.19
N ALA A 17 -0.62 8.11 17.38
CA ALA A 17 -0.01 7.05 18.18
C ALA A 17 1.29 6.51 17.56
N ALA A 18 1.39 6.54 16.24
CA ALA A 18 2.54 6.05 15.49
C ALA A 18 3.67 7.09 15.34
N ASN A 19 3.39 8.38 15.48
CA ASN A 19 4.40 9.46 15.40
C ASN A 19 5.43 9.44 16.56
N THR A 20 5.35 8.49 17.46
CA THR A 20 6.35 8.26 18.51
C THR A 20 7.55 7.42 18.05
N THR A 21 7.55 6.95 16.80
CA THR A 21 8.60 6.10 16.23
C THR A 21 9.41 6.85 15.17
N GLU A 22 10.65 6.44 14.93
CA GLU A 22 11.49 6.95 13.83
C GLU A 22 11.02 6.48 12.44
N GLY A 23 9.87 5.78 12.35
CA GLY A 23 9.34 5.22 11.11
C GLY A 23 8.58 6.22 10.25
N ILE A 24 8.59 6.00 8.93
CA ILE A 24 7.73 6.71 7.99
C ILE A 24 6.33 6.09 8.03
N ILE A 25 5.31 6.86 8.43
CA ILE A 25 3.97 6.37 8.66
C ILE A 25 3.00 6.93 7.61
N GLY A 26 2.27 6.01 6.97
CA GLY A 26 1.25 6.34 5.99
C GLY A 26 -0.16 6.06 6.47
N ALA A 27 -1.12 6.83 5.93
CA ALA A 27 -2.54 6.57 6.13
C ALA A 27 -3.10 5.72 4.98
N GLY A 28 -3.71 4.58 5.32
CA GLY A 28 -4.36 3.68 4.36
C GLY A 28 -5.84 3.94 4.20
N THR A 29 -6.39 3.46 3.07
CA THR A 29 -7.83 3.49 2.76
C THR A 29 -8.41 4.90 2.71
N LEU A 30 -7.70 5.81 2.02
CA LEU A 30 -8.24 7.13 1.72
C LEU A 30 -9.32 6.99 0.64
N LEU A 31 -10.56 7.34 0.97
CA LEU A 31 -11.73 7.19 0.10
C LEU A 31 -12.33 8.54 -0.31
N SER A 32 -11.96 9.62 0.36
CA SER A 32 -12.48 10.96 0.15
C SER A 32 -11.39 12.03 0.32
N LYS A 33 -11.66 13.25 -0.15
CA LYS A 33 -10.78 14.39 0.11
C LYS A 33 -10.70 14.74 1.60
N GLU A 34 -11.78 14.48 2.34
CA GLU A 34 -11.85 14.67 3.79
C GLU A 34 -10.86 13.74 4.51
N ASP A 35 -10.73 12.48 4.05
CA ASP A 35 -9.73 11.54 4.56
C ASP A 35 -8.31 12.03 4.29
N VAL A 36 -8.06 12.58 3.10
CA VAL A 36 -6.75 13.16 2.74
C VAL A 36 -6.38 14.29 3.68
N TYR A 37 -7.29 15.24 3.90
CA TYR A 37 -7.05 16.34 4.82
C TYR A 37 -6.88 15.86 6.27
N ALA A 38 -7.66 14.88 6.71
CA ALA A 38 -7.54 14.30 8.04
C ALA A 38 -6.18 13.59 8.22
N ALA A 39 -5.75 12.79 7.23
CA ALA A 39 -4.46 12.12 7.23
C ALA A 39 -3.30 13.12 7.31
N LYS A 40 -3.34 14.18 6.51
CA LYS A 40 -2.32 15.24 6.53
C LYS A 40 -2.25 15.94 7.88
N ARG A 41 -3.40 16.35 8.44
CA ARG A 41 -3.45 16.99 9.77
C ARG A 41 -2.95 16.09 10.90
N ALA A 42 -3.13 14.77 10.74
CA ALA A 42 -2.64 13.77 11.69
C ALA A 42 -1.13 13.51 11.57
N GLY A 43 -0.44 14.08 10.58
CA GLY A 43 1.00 13.93 10.38
C GLY A 43 1.41 12.74 9.51
N ALA A 44 0.48 12.18 8.72
CA ALA A 44 0.83 11.13 7.77
C ALA A 44 1.86 11.62 6.75
N SER A 45 2.90 10.84 6.52
CA SER A 45 3.96 11.12 5.55
C SER A 45 3.54 10.77 4.12
N PHE A 46 2.59 9.85 3.95
CA PHE A 46 2.01 9.47 2.67
C PHE A 46 0.60 8.91 2.86
N GLY A 47 -0.16 8.83 1.76
CA GLY A 47 -1.47 8.21 1.70
C GLY A 47 -1.50 6.99 0.81
N VAL A 48 -2.45 6.10 1.05
CA VAL A 48 -2.75 4.95 0.16
C VAL A 48 -4.24 4.86 -0.04
N SER A 49 -4.70 4.72 -1.29
CA SER A 49 -6.10 4.52 -1.63
C SER A 49 -6.31 3.18 -2.36
N PRO A 50 -7.47 2.53 -2.20
CA PRO A 50 -7.77 1.29 -2.92
C PRO A 50 -8.10 1.51 -4.41
N GLY A 51 -8.51 2.70 -4.75
CA GLY A 51 -8.78 3.25 -6.07
C GLY A 51 -8.68 4.75 -5.99
N VAL A 52 -8.90 5.49 -7.09
CA VAL A 52 -8.78 6.95 -7.06
C VAL A 52 -9.91 7.64 -7.80
N THR A 53 -10.20 8.86 -7.33
CA THR A 53 -10.99 9.86 -8.04
C THR A 53 -10.15 11.11 -8.21
N ASP A 54 -10.52 11.97 -9.15
CA ASP A 54 -9.83 13.25 -9.34
C ASP A 54 -9.88 14.12 -8.06
N GLN A 55 -10.93 13.99 -7.25
CA GLN A 55 -11.03 14.69 -5.97
C GLN A 55 -9.93 14.28 -4.99
N ILE A 56 -9.63 12.97 -4.89
CA ILE A 56 -8.54 12.46 -4.03
C ILE A 56 -7.19 12.93 -4.54
N LEU A 57 -6.96 12.82 -5.86
CA LEU A 57 -5.70 13.23 -6.48
C LEU A 57 -5.44 14.73 -6.27
N ASN A 58 -6.45 15.57 -6.52
CA ASN A 58 -6.36 17.01 -6.35
C ASN A 58 -6.12 17.40 -4.87
N ALA A 59 -6.83 16.76 -3.93
CA ALA A 59 -6.63 17.00 -2.51
C ALA A 59 -5.22 16.61 -2.04
N CYS A 60 -4.69 15.48 -2.52
CA CYS A 60 -3.33 15.06 -2.22
C CYS A 60 -2.29 16.06 -2.75
N ALA A 61 -2.48 16.56 -3.98
CA ALA A 61 -1.62 17.57 -4.58
C ALA A 61 -1.67 18.89 -3.80
N GLU A 62 -2.86 19.35 -3.42
CA GLU A 62 -3.08 20.58 -2.66
C GLU A 62 -2.32 20.58 -1.32
N VAL A 63 -2.44 19.49 -0.54
CA VAL A 63 -1.79 19.39 0.78
C VAL A 63 -0.38 18.79 0.71
N LYS A 64 0.13 18.52 -0.48
CA LYS A 64 1.44 17.88 -0.72
C LYS A 64 1.58 16.59 0.10
N LEU A 65 0.59 15.70 0.01
CA LEU A 65 0.62 14.37 0.58
C LEU A 65 0.96 13.36 -0.53
N PRO A 66 2.14 12.75 -0.53
CA PRO A 66 2.47 11.67 -1.48
C PRO A 66 1.38 10.59 -1.42
N LEU A 67 0.94 10.11 -2.59
CA LEU A 67 -0.12 9.10 -2.67
C LEU A 67 0.40 7.86 -3.41
N LEU A 68 0.11 6.69 -2.86
CA LEU A 68 0.14 5.41 -3.56
C LEU A 68 -1.30 5.09 -4.03
N PRO A 69 -1.64 5.43 -5.29
CA PRO A 69 -2.99 5.29 -5.80
C PRO A 69 -3.29 3.85 -6.22
N GLY A 70 -4.52 3.39 -5.99
CA GLY A 70 -4.98 2.07 -6.40
C GLY A 70 -5.46 2.02 -7.84
N ALA A 71 -5.13 0.91 -8.53
CA ALA A 71 -5.63 0.53 -9.85
C ALA A 71 -5.81 -0.97 -9.92
N ALA A 72 -6.71 -1.43 -10.80
CA ALA A 72 -7.01 -2.83 -11.03
C ALA A 72 -7.08 -3.19 -12.52
N THR A 73 -7.28 -2.22 -13.39
CA THR A 73 -7.45 -2.39 -14.83
C THR A 73 -6.40 -1.62 -15.61
N PRO A 74 -6.06 -2.06 -16.86
CA PRO A 74 -5.14 -1.32 -17.72
C PRO A 74 -5.53 0.16 -17.92
N SER A 75 -6.82 0.46 -18.05
CA SER A 75 -7.29 1.85 -18.23
C SER A 75 -7.02 2.71 -17.01
N GLU A 76 -7.22 2.19 -15.81
CA GLU A 76 -6.89 2.88 -14.55
C GLU A 76 -5.38 3.09 -14.42
N VAL A 77 -4.58 2.07 -14.74
CA VAL A 77 -3.12 2.14 -14.75
C VAL A 77 -2.62 3.24 -15.70
N MET A 78 -3.13 3.27 -16.93
CA MET A 78 -2.79 4.29 -17.94
C MET A 78 -3.19 5.70 -17.48
N ASN A 79 -4.40 5.84 -16.91
CA ASN A 79 -4.86 7.13 -16.39
C ASN A 79 -3.94 7.65 -15.28
N LEU A 80 -3.53 6.79 -14.35
CA LEU A 80 -2.60 7.17 -13.27
C LEU A 80 -1.20 7.48 -13.81
N LEU A 81 -0.70 6.69 -14.75
CA LEU A 81 0.60 6.92 -15.38
C LEU A 81 0.63 8.28 -16.09
N SER A 82 -0.42 8.65 -16.84
CA SER A 82 -0.53 9.96 -17.49
C SER A 82 -0.52 11.14 -16.52
N LYS A 83 -0.86 10.90 -15.25
CA LYS A 83 -0.83 11.88 -14.16
C LYS A 83 0.48 11.84 -13.34
N GLY A 84 1.46 11.06 -13.78
CA GLY A 84 2.79 10.98 -13.16
C GLY A 84 2.93 9.92 -12.06
N TYR A 85 1.95 9.06 -11.86
CA TYR A 85 2.02 7.98 -10.87
C TYR A 85 2.61 6.71 -11.50
N SER A 86 3.92 6.58 -11.48
CA SER A 86 4.62 5.38 -11.97
C SER A 86 4.62 4.22 -10.96
N VAL A 87 4.40 4.49 -9.67
CA VAL A 87 4.21 3.45 -8.65
C VAL A 87 2.76 3.44 -8.22
N GLN A 88 2.10 2.29 -8.36
CA GLN A 88 0.66 2.14 -8.13
C GLN A 88 0.36 0.94 -7.24
N LYS A 89 -0.70 1.03 -6.44
CA LYS A 89 -1.22 -0.11 -5.70
C LYS A 89 -2.09 -0.96 -6.63
N PHE A 90 -1.78 -2.25 -6.76
CA PHE A 90 -2.65 -3.19 -7.47
C PHE A 90 -3.64 -3.82 -6.47
N PHE A 91 -4.93 -3.45 -6.57
CA PHE A 91 -5.93 -3.85 -5.57
C PHE A 91 -7.31 -4.08 -6.16
N PRO A 92 -8.04 -5.13 -5.70
CA PRO A 92 -7.60 -6.25 -4.87
C PRO A 92 -6.79 -7.27 -5.70
N ALA A 93 -5.51 -7.51 -5.33
CA ALA A 93 -4.56 -8.18 -6.21
C ALA A 93 -4.99 -9.60 -6.60
N GLN A 94 -5.28 -10.47 -5.62
CA GLN A 94 -5.60 -11.86 -5.88
C GLN A 94 -6.89 -12.02 -6.70
N SER A 95 -7.92 -11.22 -6.37
CA SER A 95 -9.21 -11.27 -7.06
C SER A 95 -9.17 -10.72 -8.49
N ASN A 96 -8.20 -9.86 -8.80
CA ASN A 96 -8.01 -9.27 -10.13
C ASN A 96 -6.96 -10.01 -10.97
N GLY A 97 -6.79 -11.30 -10.76
CA GLY A 97 -5.92 -12.16 -11.55
C GLY A 97 -4.49 -12.28 -11.04
N GLY A 98 -4.15 -11.64 -9.93
CA GLY A 98 -2.90 -11.86 -9.18
C GLY A 98 -1.64 -11.68 -10.04
N ILE A 99 -0.74 -12.63 -9.92
CA ILE A 99 0.55 -12.66 -10.63
C ILE A 99 0.38 -12.67 -12.14
N ALA A 100 -0.62 -13.40 -12.66
CA ALA A 100 -0.86 -13.49 -14.10
C ALA A 100 -1.27 -12.15 -14.70
N ALA A 101 -2.12 -11.39 -14.00
CA ALA A 101 -2.51 -10.04 -14.41
C ALA A 101 -1.33 -9.07 -14.42
N LEU A 102 -0.50 -9.08 -13.37
CA LEU A 102 0.68 -8.22 -13.28
C LEU A 102 1.71 -8.52 -14.37
N LYS A 103 1.95 -9.80 -14.69
CA LYS A 103 2.80 -10.20 -15.82
C LYS A 103 2.25 -9.71 -17.16
N SER A 104 0.92 -9.77 -17.34
CA SER A 104 0.27 -9.29 -18.58
C SER A 104 0.35 -7.78 -18.74
N ILE A 105 0.34 -7.02 -17.65
CA ILE A 105 0.47 -5.56 -17.65
C ILE A 105 1.90 -5.11 -17.98
N LEU A 106 2.91 -5.87 -17.58
CA LEU A 106 4.32 -5.50 -17.79
C LEU A 106 4.67 -5.23 -19.26
N GLY A 107 4.19 -6.10 -20.17
CA GLY A 107 4.51 -5.96 -21.59
C GLY A 107 4.12 -4.60 -22.19
N PRO A 108 2.84 -4.17 -22.11
CA PRO A 108 2.40 -2.89 -22.66
C PRO A 108 2.77 -1.67 -21.79
N MET A 109 3.08 -1.85 -20.52
CA MET A 109 3.33 -0.75 -19.55
C MET A 109 4.57 -1.04 -18.67
N PRO A 110 5.78 -1.09 -19.27
CA PRO A 110 7.00 -1.45 -18.54
C PRO A 110 7.43 -0.39 -17.50
N ASP A 111 6.96 0.85 -17.66
CA ASP A 111 7.33 1.98 -16.79
C ASP A 111 6.51 2.03 -15.50
N VAL A 112 5.58 1.08 -15.28
CA VAL A 112 4.75 1.06 -14.08
C VAL A 112 5.19 -0.04 -13.13
N SER A 113 5.41 0.37 -11.88
CA SER A 113 5.70 -0.54 -10.77
C SER A 113 4.50 -0.67 -9.83
N PHE A 114 4.34 -1.83 -9.24
CA PHE A 114 3.18 -2.14 -8.41
C PHE A 114 3.52 -2.51 -6.96
N CYS A 115 2.58 -2.18 -6.08
CA CYS A 115 2.43 -2.73 -4.73
C CYS A 115 1.15 -3.58 -4.68
N PRO A 116 1.20 -4.88 -5.00
CA PRO A 116 0.05 -5.77 -4.88
C PRO A 116 -0.44 -5.84 -3.44
N THR A 117 -1.76 -5.69 -3.27
CA THR A 117 -2.42 -5.74 -1.96
C THR A 117 -3.78 -6.42 -2.09
N GLY A 118 -4.17 -7.20 -1.09
CA GLY A 118 -5.43 -7.96 -1.11
C GLY A 118 -5.24 -9.39 -1.59
N GLY A 119 -5.32 -10.33 -0.63
CA GLY A 119 -5.04 -11.75 -0.85
C GLY A 119 -3.56 -12.11 -0.86
N VAL A 120 -2.66 -11.16 -0.61
CA VAL A 120 -1.24 -11.45 -0.39
C VAL A 120 -1.04 -11.97 1.02
N THR A 121 -0.29 -13.06 1.15
CA THR A 121 -0.02 -13.81 2.38
C THR A 121 1.48 -14.06 2.51
N SER A 122 1.92 -14.55 3.66
CA SER A 122 3.32 -14.97 3.85
C SER A 122 3.76 -16.08 2.88
N THR A 123 2.83 -16.87 2.37
CA THR A 123 3.13 -18.03 1.49
C THR A 123 3.24 -17.65 0.01
N ASN A 124 2.59 -16.56 -0.44
CA ASN A 124 2.63 -16.13 -1.83
C ASN A 124 3.36 -14.79 -2.05
N ALA A 125 3.81 -14.14 -0.99
CA ALA A 125 4.47 -12.84 -1.08
C ALA A 125 5.74 -12.88 -1.94
N LEU A 126 6.55 -13.93 -1.82
CA LEU A 126 7.77 -14.10 -2.62
C LEU A 126 7.46 -14.25 -4.11
N ASP A 127 6.37 -14.94 -4.47
CA ASP A 127 5.96 -15.10 -5.87
C ASP A 127 5.60 -13.75 -6.49
N TYR A 128 4.94 -12.86 -5.71
CA TYR A 128 4.70 -11.48 -6.14
C TYR A 128 5.99 -10.68 -6.24
N LEU A 129 6.86 -10.76 -5.23
CA LEU A 129 8.12 -10.03 -5.19
C LEU A 129 9.11 -10.45 -6.29
N SER A 130 8.97 -11.68 -6.83
CA SER A 130 9.79 -12.16 -7.96
C SER A 130 9.46 -11.45 -9.29
N LEU A 131 8.33 -10.74 -9.36
CA LEU A 131 7.95 -10.03 -10.60
C LEU A 131 8.79 -8.76 -10.78
N GLU A 132 9.18 -8.50 -12.02
CA GLU A 132 9.99 -7.34 -12.39
C GLU A 132 9.30 -6.01 -12.05
N ASN A 133 8.00 -5.94 -12.32
CA ASN A 133 7.17 -4.76 -12.08
C ASN A 133 6.53 -4.71 -10.66
N VAL A 134 7.03 -5.46 -9.69
CA VAL A 134 6.59 -5.40 -8.29
C VAL A 134 7.73 -4.92 -7.42
N VAL A 135 7.53 -3.81 -6.73
CA VAL A 135 8.56 -3.19 -5.86
C VAL A 135 8.38 -3.52 -4.38
N CYS A 136 7.16 -3.82 -3.96
CA CYS A 136 6.81 -4.25 -2.60
C CYS A 136 5.45 -4.94 -2.62
N VAL A 137 5.06 -5.51 -1.49
CA VAL A 137 3.73 -6.13 -1.30
C VAL A 137 3.07 -5.60 -0.04
N GLY A 138 1.74 -5.51 -0.06
CA GLY A 138 0.94 -5.16 1.10
C GLY A 138 0.06 -6.32 1.55
N GLY A 139 0.07 -6.63 2.85
CA GLY A 139 -0.78 -7.69 3.37
C GLY A 139 -1.08 -7.54 4.86
N SER A 140 -2.23 -8.05 5.25
CA SER A 140 -2.71 -7.98 6.64
C SER A 140 -2.12 -9.07 7.56
N TRP A 141 -1.37 -10.03 7.01
CA TRP A 141 -0.78 -11.13 7.79
C TRP A 141 0.28 -10.66 8.79
N VAL A 142 0.88 -9.49 8.56
CA VAL A 142 1.89 -8.90 9.47
C VAL A 142 1.28 -8.35 10.76
N ALA A 143 -0.02 -8.04 10.74
CA ALA A 143 -0.76 -7.53 11.89
C ALA A 143 -2.18 -8.12 11.92
N PRO A 144 -2.33 -9.41 12.26
CA PRO A 144 -3.63 -10.09 12.30
C PRO A 144 -4.56 -9.43 13.31
N LYS A 145 -5.86 -9.33 12.98
CA LYS A 145 -6.87 -8.67 13.81
C LYS A 145 -6.99 -9.28 15.22
N ASP A 146 -6.86 -10.59 15.36
CA ASP A 146 -6.88 -11.30 16.64
C ASP A 146 -5.70 -10.89 17.52
N LYS A 147 -4.49 -10.76 16.95
CA LYS A 147 -3.30 -10.31 17.67
C LYS A 147 -3.41 -8.85 18.11
N ILE A 148 -3.94 -7.98 17.25
CA ILE A 148 -4.21 -6.58 17.61
C ILE A 148 -5.22 -6.52 18.77
N LYS A 149 -6.34 -7.27 18.69
CA LYS A 149 -7.36 -7.32 19.75
C LYS A 149 -6.82 -7.86 21.08
N ALA A 150 -5.90 -8.82 21.03
CA ALA A 150 -5.24 -9.38 22.20
C ALA A 150 -4.09 -8.52 22.74
N ALA A 151 -3.76 -7.39 22.07
CA ALA A 151 -2.58 -6.57 22.34
C ALA A 151 -1.26 -7.39 22.35
N ASP A 152 -1.19 -8.46 21.53
CA ASP A 152 -0.02 -9.33 21.40
C ASP A 152 1.01 -8.69 20.47
N TRP A 153 1.63 -7.61 20.95
CA TRP A 153 2.61 -6.82 20.18
C TRP A 153 3.87 -7.61 19.88
N GLN A 154 4.25 -8.57 20.72
CA GLN A 154 5.42 -9.42 20.47
C GLN A 154 5.21 -10.32 19.26
N ALA A 155 4.01 -10.92 19.11
CA ALA A 155 3.70 -11.71 17.92
C ALA A 155 3.68 -10.84 16.66
N ILE A 156 3.11 -9.63 16.72
CA ILE A 156 3.10 -8.67 15.60
C ILE A 156 4.53 -8.28 15.22
N THR A 157 5.40 -7.98 16.19
CA THR A 157 6.82 -7.65 15.93
C THR A 157 7.53 -8.81 15.23
N LYS A 158 7.31 -10.06 15.66
CA LYS A 158 7.90 -11.24 15.00
C LYS A 158 7.40 -11.38 13.55
N LEU A 159 6.09 -11.21 13.30
CA LEU A 159 5.51 -11.28 11.96
C LEU A 159 6.07 -10.17 11.06
N ALA A 160 6.20 -8.95 11.57
CA ALA A 160 6.78 -7.84 10.84
C ALA A 160 8.27 -8.08 10.52
N HIS A 161 9.01 -8.64 11.46
CA HIS A 161 10.42 -9.01 11.26
C HIS A 161 10.56 -10.08 10.18
N HIS A 162 9.72 -11.13 10.19
CA HIS A 162 9.71 -12.14 9.13
C HIS A 162 9.35 -11.52 7.77
N ALA A 163 8.36 -10.62 7.74
CA ALA A 163 7.97 -9.94 6.51
C ALA A 163 9.09 -9.04 5.95
N SER A 164 9.86 -8.38 6.81
CA SER A 164 10.98 -7.54 6.40
C SER A 164 12.16 -8.35 5.82
N ALA A 165 12.26 -9.63 6.18
CA ALA A 165 13.25 -10.55 5.62
C ALA A 165 12.86 -11.09 4.23
N LEU A 166 11.61 -10.88 3.78
CA LEU A 166 11.17 -11.19 2.42
C LEU A 166 11.69 -10.10 1.47
N SER A 167 12.99 -10.07 1.23
CA SER A 167 13.56 -9.17 0.24
C SER A 167 13.47 -9.77 -1.16
N LYS A 168 13.34 -8.91 -2.20
CA LYS A 168 13.79 -9.31 -3.54
C LYS A 168 15.24 -9.76 -3.37
N HIS A 169 15.56 -10.99 -3.75
CA HIS A 169 16.95 -11.33 -3.96
C HIS A 169 17.44 -10.42 -5.11
N SER A 170 18.10 -9.35 -4.77
CA SER A 170 18.97 -8.64 -5.69
C SER A 170 20.20 -9.53 -5.84
N ASP A 171 20.08 -10.55 -6.69
CA ASP A 171 21.28 -11.17 -7.25
C ASP A 171 21.93 -10.11 -8.12
N ALA A 172 23.10 -9.67 -7.64
CA ALA A 172 24.01 -8.73 -8.29
C ALA A 172 24.53 -9.30 -9.59
#